data_3279c46e9a43a508251ce172f129881a
#
_entry.id   3279c46e9a43a508251ce172f129881a
#
_cell.length_a   1.000
_cell.length_b   1.000
_cell.length_c   1.000
_cell.angle_alpha   90.00
_cell.angle_beta   90.00
_cell.angle_gamma   90.00
#
_symmetry.space_group_name_H-M   'P 1'
#
loop_
_entity.id
_entity.type
_entity.pdbx_description
1 polymer ?
#
loop_
_entity_poly.entity_id
_entity_poly.type
_entity_poly.pdbx_seq_one_letter_code
_entity_poly.pdbx_strand_id
1 'polypeptide(L)'
;MSFGDNLRALIEERDITQRELAKKLNIAPSTLGSYVQNVREPDFATLKMFANFFDVSTDYLLDHSVKECSTRQENELLRVFRSLSEEQQYICIEQSKVFMLVNQKRKEEI
;
A
#
# COMPACT_ATOMS: atom_id res chain seq x y z
N MET A 1 -14.52 4.17 -1.20
CA MET A 1 -14.61 4.98 0.03
C MET A 1 -13.46 5.97 0.04
N SER A 2 -13.70 7.17 0.52
CA SER A 2 -12.67 8.20 0.59
C SER A 2 -11.75 7.99 1.80
N PHE A 3 -10.65 8.73 1.83
CA PHE A 3 -9.71 8.70 2.94
C PHE A 3 -10.41 8.98 4.29
N GLY A 4 -11.25 10.00 4.34
CA GLY A 4 -11.96 10.36 5.57
C GLY A 4 -12.90 9.27 6.04
N ASP A 5 -13.57 8.59 5.13
CA ASP A 5 -14.46 7.48 5.46
C ASP A 5 -13.67 6.30 6.03
N ASN A 6 -12.53 5.97 5.44
CA ASN A 6 -11.65 4.91 5.94
C ASN A 6 -11.09 5.25 7.31
N LEU A 7 -10.69 6.50 7.50
CA LEU A 7 -10.18 6.99 8.79
C LEU A 7 -11.26 6.90 9.88
N ARG A 8 -12.49 7.31 9.56
CA ARG A 8 -13.62 7.21 10.48
C ARG A 8 -13.90 5.76 10.87
N ALA A 9 -13.89 4.86 9.90
CA ALA A 9 -14.12 3.43 10.15
C ALA A 9 -13.06 2.85 11.10
N LEU A 10 -11.79 3.21 10.91
CA LEU A 10 -10.70 2.76 11.79
C LEU A 10 -10.83 3.32 13.21
N ILE A 11 -11.23 4.58 13.34
CA ILE A 11 -11.46 5.19 14.65
C ILE A 11 -12.57 4.44 15.39
N GLU A 12 -13.67 4.14 14.71
CA GLU A 12 -14.79 3.41 15.29
C GLU A 12 -14.39 1.96 15.65
N GLU A 13 -13.63 1.31 14.79
CA GLU A 13 -13.16 -0.06 15.00
C GLU A 13 -12.26 -0.17 16.23
N ARG A 14 -11.42 0.83 16.47
CA ARG A 14 -10.50 0.86 17.61
C ARG A 14 -11.17 1.37 18.89
N ASP A 15 -12.43 1.76 18.81
CA ASP A 15 -13.21 2.27 19.95
C ASP A 15 -12.52 3.45 20.63
N ILE A 16 -11.99 4.36 19.85
CA ILE A 16 -11.41 5.62 20.32
C ILE A 16 -12.18 6.79 19.75
N THR A 17 -12.07 7.96 20.40
CA THR A 17 -12.68 9.17 19.89
C THR A 17 -11.71 9.94 18.99
N GLN A 18 -12.25 10.81 18.14
CA GLN A 18 -11.41 11.70 17.32
C GLN A 18 -10.51 12.57 18.19
N ARG A 19 -11.05 13.03 19.32
CA ARG A 19 -10.30 13.86 20.27
C ARG A 19 -9.11 13.10 20.87
N GLU A 20 -9.31 11.84 21.23
CA GLU A 20 -8.24 10.98 21.76
C GLU A 20 -7.17 10.73 20.72
N LEU A 21 -7.57 10.47 19.48
CA LEU A 21 -6.64 10.26 18.37
C LEU A 21 -5.82 11.52 18.09
N ALA A 22 -6.48 12.67 18.05
CA ALA A 22 -5.80 13.95 17.84
C ALA A 22 -4.74 14.21 18.91
N LYS A 23 -5.07 13.90 20.16
CA LYS A 23 -4.14 14.03 21.28
C LYS A 23 -2.95 13.09 21.14
N LYS A 24 -3.19 11.84 20.80
CA LYS A 24 -2.12 10.83 20.65
C LYS A 24 -1.19 11.17 19.49
N LEU A 25 -1.69 11.73 18.41
CA LEU A 25 -0.91 12.08 17.23
C LEU A 25 -0.40 13.52 17.26
N ASN A 26 -0.71 14.26 18.32
CA ASN A 26 -0.28 15.64 18.51
C ASN A 26 -0.71 16.55 17.34
N ILE A 27 -1.95 16.41 16.90
CA ILE A 27 -2.57 17.27 15.89
C ILE A 27 -3.80 17.95 16.49
N ALA A 28 -4.18 19.10 15.91
CA ALA A 28 -5.35 19.84 16.38
C ALA A 28 -6.63 19.03 16.10
N PRO A 29 -7.57 18.96 17.04
CA PRO A 29 -8.84 18.25 16.81
C PRO A 29 -9.60 18.77 15.58
N SER A 30 -9.54 20.07 15.31
CA SER A 30 -10.17 20.67 14.14
C SER A 30 -9.53 20.19 12.84
N THR A 31 -8.22 20.01 12.84
CA THR A 31 -7.48 19.48 11.68
C THR A 31 -7.88 18.02 11.43
N LEU A 32 -7.93 17.20 12.46
CA LEU A 32 -8.37 15.82 12.34
C LEU A 32 -9.81 15.75 11.84
N GLY A 33 -10.70 16.58 12.36
CA GLY A 33 -12.09 16.66 11.90
C GLY A 33 -12.20 17.00 10.42
N SER A 34 -11.33 17.88 9.92
CA SER A 34 -11.27 18.24 8.50
C SER A 34 -10.88 17.04 7.63
N TYR A 35 -9.97 16.21 8.10
CA TYR A 35 -9.58 14.97 7.38
C TYR A 35 -10.73 13.96 7.37
N VAL A 36 -11.37 13.75 8.50
CA VAL A 36 -12.50 12.81 8.63
C VAL A 36 -13.67 13.21 7.75
N GLN A 37 -13.91 14.51 7.61
CA GLN A 37 -15.00 15.05 6.79
C GLN A 37 -14.63 15.24 5.31
N ASN A 38 -13.41 14.86 4.92
CA ASN A 38 -12.91 14.99 3.54
C ASN A 38 -12.84 16.45 3.06
N VAL A 39 -12.70 17.40 3.98
CA VAL A 39 -12.53 18.82 3.67
C VAL A 39 -11.09 19.13 3.31
N ARG A 40 -10.14 18.44 3.96
CA ARG A 40 -8.69 18.57 3.70
C ARG A 40 -8.08 17.21 3.50
N GLU A 41 -7.00 17.19 2.73
CA GLU A 41 -6.17 16.01 2.56
C GLU A 41 -4.92 16.17 3.44
N PRO A 42 -4.46 15.08 4.10
CA PRO A 42 -3.22 15.14 4.86
C PRO A 42 -2.01 15.20 3.94
N ASP A 43 -0.91 15.74 4.44
CA ASP A 43 0.37 15.63 3.75
C ASP A 43 0.91 14.18 3.89
N PHE A 44 1.99 13.87 3.17
CA PHE A 44 2.52 12.51 3.17
C PHE A 44 3.01 12.08 4.56
N ALA A 45 3.61 12.96 5.32
CA ALA A 45 4.08 12.66 6.67
C ALA A 45 2.92 12.30 7.60
N THR A 46 1.84 13.08 7.54
CA THR A 46 0.63 12.84 8.34
C THR A 46 -0.06 11.55 7.90
N LEU A 47 -0.12 11.29 6.59
CA LEU A 47 -0.69 10.05 6.05
C LEU A 47 0.06 8.82 6.59
N LYS A 48 1.39 8.86 6.57
CA LYS A 48 2.23 7.78 7.12
C LYS A 48 2.00 7.60 8.61
N MET A 49 1.81 8.70 9.34
CA MET A 49 1.56 8.67 10.77
C MET A 49 0.25 7.93 11.09
N PHE A 50 -0.81 8.19 10.34
CA PHE A 50 -2.08 7.45 10.47
C PHE A 50 -1.91 5.98 10.15
N ALA A 51 -1.22 5.66 9.06
CA ALA A 51 -0.97 4.28 8.64
C ALA A 51 -0.24 3.51 9.73
N ASN A 52 0.81 4.10 10.30
CA ASN A 52 1.59 3.47 11.36
C ASN A 52 0.77 3.29 12.64
N PHE A 53 -0.02 4.29 13.00
CA PHE A 53 -0.85 4.22 14.21
C PHE A 53 -1.88 3.09 14.13
N PHE A 54 -2.55 2.95 12.99
CA PHE A 54 -3.57 1.93 12.79
C PHE A 54 -3.02 0.60 12.29
N ASP A 55 -1.71 0.53 12.02
CA ASP A 55 -1.05 -0.66 11.47
C ASP A 55 -1.70 -1.13 10.17
N VAL A 56 -1.94 -0.19 9.28
CA VAL A 56 -2.47 -0.43 7.94
C VAL A 56 -1.56 0.23 6.91
N SER A 57 -1.72 -0.16 5.65
CA SER A 57 -0.96 0.46 4.56
C SER A 57 -1.57 1.82 4.19
N THR A 58 -0.76 2.68 3.58
CA THR A 58 -1.26 3.94 3.01
C THR A 58 -2.24 3.67 1.87
N ASP A 59 -2.05 2.59 1.11
CA ASP A 59 -2.96 2.16 0.05
C ASP A 59 -4.35 1.85 0.60
N TYR A 60 -4.41 1.20 1.76
CA TYR A 60 -5.68 0.93 2.45
C TYR A 60 -6.40 2.23 2.80
N LEU A 61 -5.68 3.20 3.37
CA LEU A 61 -6.26 4.48 3.76
C LEU A 61 -6.76 5.28 2.56
N LEU A 62 -6.05 5.21 1.45
CA LEU A 62 -6.39 5.93 0.22
C LEU A 62 -7.40 5.20 -0.65
N ASP A 63 -7.77 3.99 -0.27
CA ASP A 63 -8.62 3.10 -1.06
C ASP A 63 -8.04 2.87 -2.46
N HIS A 64 -6.73 2.75 -2.51
CA HIS A 64 -6.00 2.52 -3.76
C HIS A 64 -5.46 1.11 -3.77
N SER A 65 -6.08 0.25 -4.54
CA SER A 65 -5.59 -1.10 -4.76
C SER A 65 -5.18 -1.25 -6.22
N VAL A 66 -3.99 -1.78 -6.42
CA VAL A 66 -3.61 -2.25 -7.75
C VAL A 66 -4.45 -3.51 -7.98
N LYS A 67 -5.26 -3.50 -9.03
CA LYS A 67 -6.01 -4.69 -9.41
C LYS A 67 -5.01 -5.81 -9.68
N GLU A 68 -5.01 -6.80 -8.80
CA GLU A 68 -4.29 -8.03 -9.06
C GLU A 68 -4.99 -8.79 -10.18
N CYS A 69 -4.64 -8.44 -11.43
CA CYS A 69 -4.95 -9.31 -12.55
C CYS A 69 -3.86 -10.38 -12.61
N SER A 70 -3.91 -11.34 -11.67
CA SER A 70 -2.99 -12.46 -11.74
C SER A 70 -3.54 -13.49 -12.72
N THR A 71 -2.76 -13.79 -13.75
CA THR A 71 -3.06 -14.87 -14.67
C THR A 71 -2.73 -16.20 -13.99
N ARG A 72 -3.22 -17.30 -14.56
CA ARG A 72 -2.88 -18.64 -14.11
C ARG A 72 -1.36 -18.85 -14.10
N GLN A 73 -0.67 -18.31 -15.11
CA GLN A 73 0.79 -18.42 -15.24
C GLN A 73 1.52 -17.65 -14.16
N GLU A 74 1.04 -16.45 -13.82
CA GLU A 74 1.60 -15.66 -12.74
C GLU A 74 1.44 -16.35 -11.39
N ASN A 75 0.27 -16.94 -11.13
CA ASN A 75 0.01 -17.67 -9.90
C ASN A 75 0.91 -18.90 -9.78
N GLU A 76 1.11 -19.61 -10.89
CA GLU A 76 2.00 -20.77 -10.93
C GLU A 76 3.45 -20.36 -10.67
N LEU A 77 3.90 -19.27 -11.27
CA LEU A 77 5.24 -18.73 -11.06
C LEU A 77 5.47 -18.37 -9.60
N LEU A 78 4.50 -17.70 -8.97
CA LEU A 78 4.57 -17.33 -7.55
C LEU A 78 4.65 -18.57 -6.66
N ARG A 79 3.88 -19.60 -6.97
CA ARG A 79 3.91 -20.85 -6.20
C ARG A 79 5.28 -21.52 -6.28
N VAL A 80 5.84 -21.59 -7.47
CA VAL A 80 7.17 -22.17 -7.68
C VAL A 80 8.23 -21.35 -6.98
N PHE A 81 8.19 -20.04 -7.15
CA PHE A 81 9.15 -19.10 -6.55
C PHE A 81 9.17 -19.22 -5.02
N ARG A 82 7.99 -19.28 -4.39
CA ARG A 82 7.88 -19.40 -2.94
C ARG A 82 8.41 -20.72 -2.39
N SER A 83 8.48 -21.76 -3.22
CA SER A 83 9.03 -23.06 -2.82
C SER A 83 10.55 -23.12 -2.89
N LEU A 84 11.19 -22.12 -3.50
CA LEU A 84 12.63 -22.08 -3.68
C LEU A 84 13.35 -21.56 -2.44
N SER A 85 14.63 -21.95 -2.28
CA SER A 85 15.49 -21.35 -1.26
C SER A 85 15.81 -19.91 -1.63
N GLU A 86 16.32 -19.13 -0.67
CA GLU A 86 16.70 -17.72 -0.92
C GLU A 86 17.71 -17.59 -2.06
N GLU A 87 18.69 -18.47 -2.08
CA GLU A 87 19.69 -18.50 -3.15
C GLU A 87 19.07 -18.81 -4.50
N GLN A 88 18.17 -19.79 -4.55
CA GLN A 88 17.46 -20.15 -5.77
C GLN A 88 16.51 -19.05 -6.23
N GLN A 89 15.87 -18.36 -5.29
CA GLN A 89 15.02 -17.21 -5.62
C GLN A 89 15.82 -16.09 -6.28
N TYR A 90 17.01 -15.82 -5.75
CA TYR A 90 17.90 -14.82 -6.34
C TYR A 90 18.29 -15.20 -7.78
N ILE A 91 18.68 -16.46 -8.00
CA ILE A 91 19.04 -16.96 -9.34
C ILE A 91 17.84 -16.86 -10.28
N CYS A 92 16.65 -17.24 -9.81
CA CYS A 92 15.42 -17.16 -10.60
C CYS A 92 15.14 -15.75 -11.09
N ILE A 93 15.28 -14.76 -10.20
CA ILE A 93 15.08 -13.35 -10.55
C ILE A 93 16.12 -12.89 -11.59
N GLU A 94 17.39 -13.22 -11.37
CA GLU A 94 18.47 -12.83 -12.29
C GLU A 94 18.31 -13.45 -13.67
N GLN A 95 17.93 -14.72 -13.74
CA GLN A 95 17.66 -15.39 -15.00
C GLN A 95 16.45 -14.79 -15.73
N SER A 96 15.40 -14.45 -14.98
CA SER A 96 14.20 -13.83 -15.57
C SER A 96 14.49 -12.46 -16.17
N LYS A 97 15.40 -11.69 -15.56
CA LYS A 97 15.81 -10.39 -16.09
C LYS A 97 16.46 -10.48 -17.48
N VAL A 98 17.09 -11.61 -17.80
CA VAL A 98 17.70 -11.83 -19.11
C VAL A 98 16.64 -11.74 -20.22
N PHE A 99 15.46 -12.29 -19.99
CA PHE A 99 14.35 -12.20 -20.95
C PHE A 99 13.93 -10.76 -21.22
N MET A 100 13.91 -9.93 -20.18
CA MET A 100 13.60 -8.51 -20.33
C MET A 100 14.63 -7.80 -21.22
N LEU A 101 15.92 -8.11 -21.03
CA LEU A 101 17.01 -7.53 -21.83
C LEU A 101 16.92 -7.96 -23.30
N VAL A 102 16.63 -9.22 -23.56
CA VAL A 102 16.46 -9.74 -24.93
C VAL A 102 15.28 -9.03 -25.63
N ASN A 103 14.16 -8.89 -24.94
CA ASN A 103 12.99 -8.20 -25.48
C ASN A 103 13.26 -6.72 -25.75
N GLN A 104 14.04 -6.08 -24.90
CA GLN A 104 14.43 -4.68 -25.08
C GLN A 104 15.31 -4.49 -26.30
N LYS A 105 16.28 -5.38 -26.53
CA LYS A 105 17.12 -5.37 -27.73
C LYS A 105 16.30 -5.56 -29.00
N ARG A 106 15.30 -6.43 -29.00
CA ARG A 106 14.41 -6.64 -30.14
C ARG A 106 13.65 -5.38 -30.49
N LYS A 107 13.23 -4.60 -29.50
CA LYS A 107 12.55 -3.31 -29.72
C LYS A 107 13.49 -2.28 -30.34
N GLU A 108 14.78 -2.28 -29.97
CA GLU A 108 15.78 -1.36 -30.48
C GLU A 108 16.18 -1.68 -31.93
N GLU A 109 16.08 -2.94 -32.35
CA GLU A 109 16.38 -3.39 -33.71
C GLU A 109 15.28 -3.07 -34.73
N ILE A 110 14.10 -2.67 -34.27
CA ILE A 110 12.98 -2.29 -35.12
C ILE A 110 12.92 -0.76 -35.25
#